data_3240b09861d7e860e77e060ea8f91b30
#
_entry.id   3240b09861d7e860e77e060ea8f91b30
#
_cell.length_a   1.000
_cell.length_b   1.000
_cell.length_c   1.000
_cell.angle_alpha   90.00
_cell.angle_beta   90.00
_cell.angle_gamma   90.00
#
_symmetry.space_group_name_H-M   'P 1'
#
loop_
_entity.id
_entity.type
_entity.pdbx_description
1 polymer ?
#
loop_
_entity_poly.entity_id
_entity_poly.type
_entity_poly.pdbx_seq_one_letter_code
_entity_poly.pdbx_strand_id
1 'polypeptide(L)'
;AAAVSIARLFLKLGLNCENLVLCDSKGVVSTRREDLNPVKEQLATDREDVDTLADALQGADVFLGVSAPGILTPEMVRTMAHDPLVLALANPTPEITYEEAMASRPDIIFATGRSDYPNQVNNVLAFPYLFRGALDVYASTINDEMKLAVTYALARLAKEPVPQEVLKTYGLKSLSFGREYLI
;
A
#
# COMPACT_ATOMS: atom_id res chain seq x y z
N ALA A 1 -0.55 13.39 -4.03
CA ALA A 1 0.90 13.22 -4.25
C ALA A 1 1.36 11.79 -3.94
N ALA A 2 1.08 11.24 -2.74
CA ALA A 2 1.58 9.91 -2.33
C ALA A 2 1.11 8.78 -3.26
N ALA A 3 -0.19 8.67 -3.52
CA ALA A 3 -0.73 7.63 -4.40
C ALA A 3 -0.06 7.60 -5.79
N VAL A 4 0.17 8.76 -6.39
CA VAL A 4 0.88 8.86 -7.69
C VAL A 4 2.31 8.33 -7.62
N SER A 5 3.05 8.67 -6.55
CA SER A 5 4.43 8.20 -6.38
C SER A 5 4.48 6.68 -6.20
N ILE A 6 3.55 6.13 -5.43
CA ILE A 6 3.42 4.69 -5.21
C ILE A 6 3.01 3.99 -6.51
N ALA A 7 2.01 4.49 -7.23
CA ALA A 7 1.59 3.95 -8.52
C ALA A 7 2.75 3.87 -9.52
N ARG A 8 3.53 4.93 -9.65
CA ARG A 8 4.74 4.95 -10.50
C ARG A 8 5.77 3.92 -10.07
N LEU A 9 5.96 3.71 -8.76
CA LEU A 9 6.88 2.69 -8.26
C LEU A 9 6.40 1.27 -8.60
N PHE A 10 5.09 1.00 -8.45
CA PHE A 10 4.52 -0.29 -8.85
C PHE A 10 4.68 -0.57 -10.35
N LEU A 11 4.46 0.42 -11.21
CA LEU A 11 4.69 0.27 -12.65
C LEU A 11 6.17 -0.04 -12.95
N LYS A 12 7.12 0.58 -12.24
CA LYS A 12 8.56 0.27 -12.36
C LYS A 12 8.92 -1.11 -11.82
N LEU A 13 8.16 -1.64 -10.87
CA LEU A 13 8.29 -3.01 -10.37
C LEU A 13 7.69 -4.05 -11.33
N GLY A 14 7.06 -3.62 -12.42
CA GLY A 14 6.51 -4.49 -13.45
C GLY A 14 5.00 -4.72 -13.37
N LEU A 15 4.26 -3.95 -12.56
CA LEU A 15 2.81 -3.98 -12.59
C LEU A 15 2.31 -3.54 -13.98
N ASN A 16 1.40 -4.33 -14.59
CA ASN A 16 0.73 -3.92 -15.81
C ASN A 16 -0.19 -2.71 -15.52
N CYS A 17 -0.08 -1.65 -16.33
CA CYS A 17 -0.90 -0.44 -16.17
C CYS A 17 -2.40 -0.71 -16.25
N GLU A 18 -2.85 -1.70 -16.99
CA GLU A 18 -4.25 -2.11 -17.08
C GLU A 18 -4.83 -2.61 -15.74
N ASN A 19 -3.96 -3.11 -14.85
CA ASN A 19 -4.32 -3.59 -13.52
C ASN A 19 -4.23 -2.51 -12.43
N LEU A 20 -3.93 -1.26 -12.82
CA LEU A 20 -3.83 -0.13 -11.91
C LEU A 20 -4.99 0.83 -12.11
N VAL A 21 -5.80 1.02 -11.07
CA VAL A 21 -6.85 2.04 -11.05
C VAL A 21 -6.56 3.05 -9.96
N LEU A 22 -6.36 4.30 -10.35
CA LEU A 22 -6.17 5.42 -9.43
C LEU A 22 -7.51 6.11 -9.18
N CYS A 23 -7.84 6.37 -7.91
CA CYS A 23 -9.02 7.14 -7.52
C CYS A 23 -8.63 8.46 -6.84
N ASP A 24 -9.46 9.47 -7.00
CA ASP A 24 -9.40 10.72 -6.24
C ASP A 24 -10.78 11.12 -5.69
N SER A 25 -10.91 12.32 -5.14
CA SER A 25 -12.18 12.81 -4.55
C SER A 25 -13.34 12.92 -5.54
N LYS A 26 -13.09 12.78 -6.85
CA LYS A 26 -14.10 12.82 -7.91
C LYS A 26 -14.40 11.44 -8.51
N GLY A 27 -13.80 10.38 -7.96
CA GLY A 27 -13.93 9.00 -8.45
C GLY A 27 -12.67 8.50 -9.17
N VAL A 28 -12.87 7.59 -10.11
CA VAL A 28 -11.78 6.99 -10.89
C VAL A 28 -11.10 8.03 -11.78
N VAL A 29 -9.78 8.01 -11.81
CA VAL A 29 -8.96 8.79 -12.74
C VAL A 29 -8.95 8.07 -14.08
N SER A 30 -9.92 8.41 -14.94
CA SER A 30 -10.09 7.80 -16.25
C SER A 30 -9.77 8.79 -17.37
N THR A 31 -9.41 8.29 -18.55
CA THR A 31 -9.14 9.10 -19.75
C THR A 31 -10.36 9.88 -20.25
N ARG A 32 -11.56 9.52 -19.77
CA ARG A 32 -12.82 10.25 -20.05
C ARG A 32 -12.96 11.57 -19.31
N ARG A 33 -12.09 11.84 -18.32
CA ARG A 33 -12.13 13.08 -17.50
C ARG A 33 -11.35 14.20 -18.16
N GLU A 34 -11.98 15.39 -18.23
CA GLU A 34 -11.37 16.62 -18.77
C GLU A 34 -10.61 17.46 -17.74
N ASP A 35 -10.74 17.12 -16.44
CA ASP A 35 -10.20 17.90 -15.33
C ASP A 35 -8.86 17.37 -14.78
N LEU A 36 -8.23 16.47 -15.50
CA LEU A 36 -6.97 15.85 -15.08
C LEU A 36 -5.79 16.82 -15.29
N ASN A 37 -4.87 16.80 -14.34
CA ASN A 37 -3.57 17.41 -14.56
C ASN A 37 -2.63 16.41 -15.29
N PRO A 38 -1.53 16.90 -15.92
CA PRO A 38 -0.64 16.03 -16.71
C PRO A 38 -0.07 14.82 -15.97
N VAL A 39 0.01 14.90 -14.64
CA VAL A 39 0.51 13.79 -13.80
C VAL A 39 -0.53 12.69 -13.67
N LYS A 40 -1.80 13.05 -13.53
CA LYS A 40 -2.90 12.09 -13.45
C LYS A 40 -3.24 11.50 -14.82
N GLU A 41 -3.14 12.28 -15.88
CA GLU A 41 -3.34 11.81 -17.26
C GLU A 41 -2.46 10.60 -17.58
N GLN A 42 -1.19 10.62 -17.14
CA GLN A 42 -0.25 9.49 -17.33
C GLN A 42 -0.64 8.19 -16.60
N LEU A 43 -1.55 8.27 -15.65
CA LEU A 43 -2.02 7.15 -14.82
C LEU A 43 -3.52 6.91 -14.98
N ALA A 44 -4.16 7.60 -15.93
CA ALA A 44 -5.56 7.46 -16.20
C ALA A 44 -5.84 6.10 -16.85
N THR A 45 -6.90 5.44 -16.40
CA THR A 45 -7.34 4.16 -16.99
C THR A 45 -8.31 4.39 -18.14
N ASP A 46 -8.26 3.51 -19.15
CA ASP A 46 -9.21 3.46 -20.26
C ASP A 46 -10.44 2.58 -19.96
N ARG A 47 -10.48 1.94 -18.78
CA ARG A 47 -11.59 1.06 -18.38
C ARG A 47 -12.90 1.84 -18.35
N GLU A 48 -13.91 1.32 -19.04
CA GLU A 48 -15.26 1.90 -19.12
C GLU A 48 -16.22 1.37 -18.04
N ASP A 49 -15.83 0.28 -17.37
CA ASP A 49 -16.62 -0.44 -16.37
C ASP A 49 -16.43 0.10 -14.95
N VAL A 50 -15.59 1.12 -14.75
CA VAL A 50 -15.25 1.67 -13.43
C VAL A 50 -15.37 3.20 -13.41
N ASP A 51 -16.19 3.73 -12.52
CA ASP A 51 -16.36 5.17 -12.29
C ASP A 51 -16.10 5.55 -10.82
N THR A 52 -16.40 4.67 -9.90
CA THR A 52 -16.28 4.89 -8.45
C THR A 52 -15.21 3.99 -7.82
N LEU A 53 -14.85 4.30 -6.57
CA LEU A 53 -13.99 3.41 -5.77
C LEU A 53 -14.64 2.02 -5.60
N ALA A 54 -15.95 1.96 -5.43
CA ALA A 54 -16.66 0.70 -5.28
C ALA A 54 -16.57 -0.18 -6.54
N ASP A 55 -16.66 0.42 -7.72
CA ASP A 55 -16.50 -0.31 -9.00
C ASP A 55 -15.06 -0.82 -9.14
N ALA A 56 -14.08 0.02 -8.82
CA ALA A 56 -12.66 -0.32 -8.92
C ALA A 56 -12.25 -1.46 -7.97
N LEU A 57 -12.97 -1.64 -6.87
CA LEU A 57 -12.67 -2.68 -5.88
C LEU A 57 -13.30 -4.04 -6.20
N GLN A 58 -14.22 -4.12 -7.14
CA GLN A 58 -14.81 -5.41 -7.54
C GLN A 58 -13.74 -6.33 -8.14
N GLY A 59 -13.45 -7.42 -7.45
CA GLY A 59 -12.42 -8.38 -7.86
C GLY A 59 -10.97 -7.88 -7.75
N ALA A 60 -10.73 -6.74 -7.10
CA ALA A 60 -9.38 -6.22 -6.89
C ALA A 60 -8.63 -7.04 -5.83
N ASP A 61 -7.37 -7.35 -6.09
CA ASP A 61 -6.48 -8.05 -5.15
C ASP A 61 -5.93 -7.12 -4.07
N VAL A 62 -5.74 -5.84 -4.38
CA VAL A 62 -5.07 -4.87 -3.50
C VAL A 62 -5.83 -3.56 -3.45
N PHE A 63 -6.12 -3.08 -2.25
CA PHE A 63 -6.47 -1.68 -1.98
C PHE A 63 -5.30 -0.98 -1.29
N LEU A 64 -4.92 0.20 -1.76
CA LEU A 64 -3.93 1.06 -1.13
C LEU A 64 -4.50 2.45 -0.90
N GLY A 65 -4.81 2.74 0.36
CA GLY A 65 -5.35 4.02 0.83
C GLY A 65 -4.25 4.92 1.39
N VAL A 66 -4.19 6.14 0.88
CA VAL A 66 -3.33 7.23 1.37
C VAL A 66 -4.07 8.58 1.27
N SER A 67 -5.35 8.58 1.60
CA SER A 67 -6.25 9.70 1.32
C SER A 67 -7.01 10.21 2.55
N ALA A 68 -8.20 9.73 2.79
CA ALA A 68 -9.10 10.25 3.82
C ALA A 68 -9.77 9.13 4.61
N PRO A 69 -10.10 9.38 5.90
CA PRO A 69 -10.76 8.40 6.74
C PRO A 69 -12.17 8.04 6.22
N GLY A 70 -12.55 6.77 6.42
CA GLY A 70 -13.91 6.30 6.21
C GLY A 70 -14.38 6.20 4.76
N ILE A 71 -13.48 6.25 3.78
CA ILE A 71 -13.84 6.13 2.35
C ILE A 71 -13.99 4.67 1.91
N LEU A 72 -13.42 3.73 2.64
CA LEU A 72 -13.51 2.29 2.35
C LEU A 72 -14.57 1.68 3.29
N THR A 73 -15.58 1.04 2.73
CA THR A 73 -16.64 0.40 3.52
C THR A 73 -16.47 -1.11 3.60
N PRO A 74 -17.03 -1.78 4.63
CA PRO A 74 -17.06 -3.24 4.71
C PRO A 74 -17.65 -3.92 3.47
N GLU A 75 -18.66 -3.30 2.85
CA GLU A 75 -19.28 -3.79 1.60
C GLU A 75 -18.28 -3.80 0.46
N MET A 76 -17.53 -2.72 0.28
CA MET A 76 -16.48 -2.64 -0.74
C MET A 76 -15.40 -3.72 -0.53
N VAL A 77 -14.97 -3.94 0.72
CA VAL A 77 -13.98 -4.99 1.04
C VAL A 77 -14.49 -6.38 0.67
N ARG A 78 -15.79 -6.65 0.87
CA ARG A 78 -16.39 -7.94 0.51
C ARG A 78 -16.40 -8.23 -1.00
N THR A 79 -16.37 -7.19 -1.84
CA THR A 79 -16.36 -7.36 -3.31
C THR A 79 -14.97 -7.62 -3.88
N MET A 80 -13.91 -7.46 -3.10
CA MET A 80 -12.54 -7.73 -3.52
C MET A 80 -12.28 -9.22 -3.80
N ALA A 81 -11.18 -9.52 -4.45
CA ALA A 81 -10.72 -10.88 -4.74
C ALA A 81 -10.50 -11.72 -3.46
N HIS A 82 -10.17 -12.99 -3.60
CA HIS A 82 -9.84 -13.87 -2.48
C HIS A 82 -8.48 -13.47 -1.86
N ASP A 83 -8.36 -13.57 -0.52
CA ASP A 83 -7.18 -13.14 0.25
C ASP A 83 -6.70 -11.70 -0.09
N PRO A 84 -7.58 -10.67 -0.05
CA PRO A 84 -7.25 -9.33 -0.49
C PRO A 84 -6.27 -8.66 0.48
N LEU A 85 -5.33 -7.89 -0.08
CA LEU A 85 -4.44 -7.03 0.68
C LEU A 85 -5.05 -5.63 0.79
N VAL A 86 -5.36 -5.20 2.01
CA VAL A 86 -5.92 -3.87 2.30
C VAL A 86 -4.91 -3.06 3.11
N LEU A 87 -4.30 -2.07 2.48
CA LEU A 87 -3.36 -1.13 3.07
C LEU A 87 -4.09 0.20 3.34
N ALA A 88 -4.65 0.38 4.55
CA ALA A 88 -5.38 1.59 4.95
C ALA A 88 -4.43 2.52 5.72
N LEU A 89 -3.72 3.39 5.00
CA LEU A 89 -2.57 4.14 5.49
C LEU A 89 -2.85 5.62 5.75
N ALA A 90 -4.08 6.10 5.67
CA ALA A 90 -4.43 7.47 6.05
C ALA A 90 -4.17 7.71 7.54
N ASN A 91 -3.68 8.90 7.87
CA ASN A 91 -3.34 9.31 9.21
C ASN A 91 -4.10 10.60 9.61
N PRO A 92 -4.58 10.70 10.87
CA PRO A 92 -4.47 9.75 12.00
C PRO A 92 -5.49 8.61 11.94
N THR A 93 -6.54 8.74 11.15
CA THR A 93 -7.62 7.75 11.04
C THR A 93 -7.54 7.08 9.66
N PRO A 94 -7.51 5.74 9.60
CA PRO A 94 -7.43 5.02 8.33
C PRO A 94 -8.71 5.09 7.51
N GLU A 95 -8.64 4.66 6.26
CA GLU A 95 -9.78 4.62 5.32
C GLU A 95 -10.91 3.70 5.76
N ILE A 96 -10.61 2.68 6.54
CA ILE A 96 -11.51 1.77 7.26
C ILE A 96 -10.85 1.41 8.59
N THR A 97 -11.63 1.21 9.65
CA THR A 97 -11.07 0.74 10.93
C THR A 97 -10.63 -0.71 10.85
N TYR A 98 -9.68 -1.10 11.71
CA TYR A 98 -9.21 -2.50 11.80
C TYR A 98 -10.38 -3.45 12.09
N GLU A 99 -11.22 -3.07 13.04
CA GLU A 99 -12.38 -3.86 13.50
C GLU A 99 -13.38 -4.09 12.37
N GLU A 100 -13.73 -3.05 11.62
CA GLU A 100 -14.63 -3.14 10.47
C GLU A 100 -14.04 -3.99 9.34
N ALA A 101 -12.75 -3.80 9.05
CA ALA A 101 -12.05 -4.56 8.03
C ALA A 101 -12.02 -6.06 8.37
N MET A 102 -11.59 -6.41 9.59
CA MET A 102 -11.52 -7.81 10.05
C MET A 102 -12.90 -8.47 10.18
N ALA A 103 -13.93 -7.69 10.53
CA ALA A 103 -15.32 -8.19 10.58
C ALA A 103 -15.94 -8.37 9.19
N SER A 104 -15.38 -7.74 8.15
CA SER A 104 -15.94 -7.79 6.80
C SER A 104 -15.75 -9.15 6.14
N ARG A 105 -14.56 -9.79 6.34
CA ARG A 105 -14.21 -11.09 5.77
C ARG A 105 -13.00 -11.71 6.50
N PRO A 106 -12.94 -13.06 6.66
CA PRO A 106 -11.92 -13.72 7.47
C PRO A 106 -10.55 -13.89 6.76
N ASP A 107 -10.50 -13.78 5.44
CA ASP A 107 -9.31 -13.98 4.61
C ASP A 107 -8.52 -12.70 4.33
N ILE A 108 -8.99 -11.54 4.84
CA ILE A 108 -8.33 -10.27 4.61
C ILE A 108 -6.91 -10.21 5.20
N ILE A 109 -5.97 -9.69 4.43
CA ILE A 109 -4.64 -9.28 4.89
C ILE A 109 -4.69 -7.76 5.05
N PHE A 110 -4.72 -7.28 6.30
CA PHE A 110 -4.89 -5.87 6.61
C PHE A 110 -3.63 -5.26 7.17
N ALA A 111 -3.30 -4.04 6.73
CA ALA A 111 -2.22 -3.24 7.28
C ALA A 111 -2.62 -1.77 7.42
N THR A 112 -2.05 -1.10 8.40
CA THR A 112 -2.31 0.31 8.70
C THR A 112 -1.05 1.02 9.16
N GLY A 113 -1.06 2.36 9.16
CA GLY A 113 0.01 3.18 9.72
C GLY A 113 0.06 3.20 11.26
N ARG A 114 -0.92 2.61 11.94
CA ARG A 114 -1.05 2.64 13.41
C ARG A 114 -0.21 1.54 14.06
N SER A 115 0.44 1.89 15.19
CA SER A 115 1.28 0.96 15.96
C SER A 115 0.52 0.07 16.94
N ASP A 116 -0.76 0.35 17.17
CA ASP A 116 -1.64 -0.39 18.07
C ASP A 116 -2.37 -1.57 17.40
N TYR A 117 -2.14 -1.77 16.09
CA TYR A 117 -2.68 -2.89 15.32
C TYR A 117 -1.57 -3.74 14.68
N PRO A 118 -1.84 -5.01 14.35
CA PRO A 118 -0.93 -5.83 13.56
C PRO A 118 -0.61 -5.22 12.19
N ASN A 119 0.51 -5.61 11.60
CA ASN A 119 0.93 -5.16 10.27
C ASN A 119 1.08 -3.63 10.17
N GLN A 120 1.74 -3.00 11.13
CA GLN A 120 2.06 -1.59 11.01
C GLN A 120 2.99 -1.35 9.81
N VAL A 121 2.58 -0.43 8.91
CA VAL A 121 3.42 0.07 7.82
C VAL A 121 3.81 1.50 8.12
N ASN A 122 5.11 1.76 8.33
CA ASN A 122 5.62 3.06 8.72
C ASN A 122 6.77 3.49 7.82
N ASN A 123 6.80 4.77 7.47
CA ASN A 123 7.87 5.37 6.66
C ASN A 123 9.27 5.21 7.28
N VAL A 124 9.37 5.07 8.60
CA VAL A 124 10.63 4.88 9.32
C VAL A 124 11.40 3.63 8.87
N LEU A 125 10.73 2.65 8.29
CA LEU A 125 11.37 1.44 7.78
C LEU A 125 12.39 1.72 6.66
N ALA A 126 12.14 2.71 5.81
CA ALA A 126 13.00 3.05 4.69
C ALA A 126 13.72 4.39 4.88
N PHE A 127 13.04 5.37 5.47
CA PHE A 127 13.45 6.77 5.48
C PHE A 127 14.88 7.01 6.00
N PRO A 128 15.30 6.57 7.21
CA PRO A 128 16.66 6.89 7.69
C PRO A 128 17.74 6.21 6.88
N TYR A 129 17.51 4.98 6.48
CA TYR A 129 18.52 4.12 5.84
C TYR A 129 18.76 4.50 4.38
N LEU A 130 17.71 4.86 3.65
CA LEU A 130 17.83 5.35 2.28
C LEU A 130 18.65 6.64 2.22
N PHE A 131 18.40 7.59 3.12
CA PHE A 131 19.17 8.83 3.23
C PHE A 131 20.60 8.57 3.70
N ARG A 132 20.79 7.67 4.66
CA ARG A 132 22.12 7.28 5.10
C ARG A 132 22.93 6.71 3.95
N GLY A 133 22.38 5.78 3.16
CA GLY A 133 23.05 5.23 2.01
C GLY A 133 23.39 6.28 0.94
N ALA A 134 22.49 7.23 0.69
CA ALA A 134 22.74 8.33 -0.23
C ALA A 134 23.90 9.23 0.24
N LEU A 135 23.95 9.54 1.53
CA LEU A 135 25.03 10.35 2.12
C LEU A 135 26.37 9.63 2.09
N ASP A 136 26.41 8.34 2.38
CA ASP A 136 27.65 7.54 2.40
C ASP A 136 28.38 7.52 1.05
N VAL A 137 27.65 7.66 -0.05
CA VAL A 137 28.21 7.70 -1.42
C VAL A 137 28.18 9.09 -2.04
N TYR A 138 27.87 10.13 -1.26
CA TYR A 138 27.75 11.52 -1.72
C TYR A 138 26.82 11.67 -2.93
N ALA A 139 25.71 10.95 -2.92
CA ALA A 139 24.73 11.00 -4.01
C ALA A 139 24.10 12.41 -4.11
N SER A 140 24.02 12.95 -5.32
CA SER A 140 23.39 14.24 -5.59
C SER A 140 21.87 14.17 -5.62
N THR A 141 21.29 12.98 -5.75
CA THR A 141 19.84 12.75 -5.79
C THR A 141 19.52 11.33 -5.32
N ILE A 142 18.28 11.12 -4.86
CA ILE A 142 17.74 9.78 -4.64
C ILE A 142 16.96 9.40 -5.89
N ASN A 143 17.58 8.58 -6.73
CA ASN A 143 17.04 8.12 -8.00
C ASN A 143 16.09 6.91 -7.82
N ASP A 144 15.53 6.43 -8.91
CA ASP A 144 14.55 5.33 -8.86
C ASP A 144 15.22 3.98 -8.60
N GLU A 145 16.46 3.77 -9.05
CA GLU A 145 17.25 2.58 -8.75
C GLU A 145 17.49 2.42 -7.25
N MET A 146 17.77 3.51 -6.54
CA MET A 146 17.92 3.51 -5.08
C MET A 146 16.59 3.16 -4.38
N LYS A 147 15.47 3.70 -4.87
CA LYS A 147 14.13 3.36 -4.34
C LYS A 147 13.78 1.89 -4.57
N LEU A 148 14.07 1.36 -5.75
CA LEU A 148 13.87 -0.07 -6.05
C LEU A 148 14.78 -0.94 -5.19
N ALA A 149 16.05 -0.57 -5.02
CA ALA A 149 16.98 -1.32 -4.20
C ALA A 149 16.53 -1.43 -2.74
N VAL A 150 16.07 -0.33 -2.13
CA VAL A 150 15.55 -0.37 -0.76
C VAL A 150 14.25 -1.18 -0.66
N THR A 151 13.38 -1.09 -1.67
CA THR A 151 12.14 -1.88 -1.72
C THR A 151 12.45 -3.38 -1.74
N TYR A 152 13.37 -3.83 -2.59
CA TYR A 152 13.80 -5.22 -2.63
C TYR A 152 14.54 -5.67 -1.36
N ALA A 153 15.34 -4.79 -0.76
CA ALA A 153 16.02 -5.09 0.50
C ALA A 153 15.04 -5.33 1.64
N LEU A 154 14.06 -4.44 1.80
CA LEU A 154 12.99 -4.59 2.80
C LEU A 154 12.15 -5.85 2.55
N ALA A 155 11.73 -6.10 1.31
CA ALA A 155 10.95 -7.28 0.96
C ALA A 155 11.71 -8.61 1.22
N ARG A 156 13.04 -8.62 1.07
CA ARG A 156 13.87 -9.77 1.45
C ARG A 156 13.98 -9.90 2.96
N LEU A 157 14.28 -8.81 3.65
CA LEU A 157 14.41 -8.79 5.11
C LEU A 157 13.13 -9.29 5.80
N ALA A 158 11.97 -8.87 5.32
CA ALA A 158 10.69 -9.30 5.87
C ALA A 158 10.46 -10.83 5.79
N LYS A 159 11.13 -11.51 4.86
CA LYS A 159 11.03 -12.98 4.67
C LYS A 159 12.12 -13.77 5.39
N GLU A 160 13.08 -13.09 6.02
CA GLU A 160 14.10 -13.76 6.82
C GLU A 160 13.51 -14.28 8.15
N PRO A 161 14.10 -15.33 8.74
CA PRO A 161 13.66 -15.80 10.06
C PRO A 161 13.77 -14.68 11.10
N VAL A 162 12.71 -14.50 11.89
CA VAL A 162 12.69 -13.50 12.96
C VAL A 162 13.75 -13.83 14.02
N PRO A 163 14.65 -12.90 14.37
CA PRO A 163 15.67 -13.14 15.38
C PRO A 163 15.08 -13.52 16.74
N GLN A 164 15.72 -14.45 17.44
CA GLN A 164 15.27 -14.90 18.77
C GLN A 164 15.20 -13.77 19.81
N GLU A 165 16.06 -12.78 19.70
CA GLU A 165 16.07 -11.61 20.56
C GLU A 165 14.78 -10.78 20.39
N VAL A 166 14.31 -10.64 19.15
CA VAL A 166 13.05 -9.96 18.84
C VAL A 166 11.89 -10.72 19.46
N LEU A 167 11.81 -12.03 19.22
CA LEU A 167 10.75 -12.88 19.78
C LEU A 167 10.71 -12.79 21.31
N LYS A 168 11.87 -12.86 21.98
CA LYS A 168 11.97 -12.71 23.44
C LYS A 168 11.48 -11.34 23.93
N THR A 169 11.85 -10.27 23.24
CA THR A 169 11.47 -8.90 23.60
C THR A 169 9.95 -8.71 23.57
N TYR A 170 9.29 -9.33 22.59
CA TYR A 170 7.82 -9.29 22.46
C TYR A 170 7.09 -10.39 23.21
N GLY A 171 7.80 -11.29 23.89
CA GLY A 171 7.20 -12.43 24.61
C GLY A 171 6.53 -13.46 23.68
N LEU A 172 6.98 -13.56 22.44
CA LEU A 172 6.42 -14.42 21.42
C LEU A 172 7.27 -15.67 21.23
N LYS A 173 6.64 -16.76 20.80
CA LYS A 173 7.33 -18.01 20.43
C LYS A 173 7.72 -18.04 18.96
N SER A 174 6.92 -17.42 18.11
CA SER A 174 7.13 -17.31 16.66
C SER A 174 6.39 -16.08 16.13
N LEU A 175 6.82 -15.62 14.96
CA LEU A 175 6.12 -14.64 14.13
C LEU A 175 6.23 -15.09 12.68
N SER A 176 5.12 -15.05 11.93
CA SER A 176 5.04 -15.51 10.54
C SER A 176 4.77 -14.35 9.60
N PHE A 177 5.60 -14.23 8.55
CA PHE A 177 5.36 -13.30 7.46
C PHE A 177 3.98 -13.57 6.81
N GLY A 178 3.26 -12.51 6.48
CA GLY A 178 1.95 -12.53 5.85
C GLY A 178 0.84 -12.04 6.77
N ARG A 179 0.31 -12.90 7.64
CA ARG A 179 -0.81 -12.53 8.52
C ARG A 179 -0.42 -11.78 9.79
N GLU A 180 0.75 -12.07 10.35
CA GLU A 180 1.19 -11.47 11.61
C GLU A 180 2.04 -10.23 11.39
N TYR A 181 2.80 -10.20 10.29
CA TYR A 181 3.50 -9.00 9.84
C TYR A 181 3.73 -9.05 8.32
N LEU A 182 3.80 -7.88 7.69
CA LEU A 182 4.11 -7.72 6.26
C LEU A 182 5.52 -7.17 6.07
N ILE A 183 5.99 -6.36 7.02
CA ILE A 183 7.29 -5.73 6.98
C ILE A 183 7.79 -5.39 8.39
#